data_0b2bcee1409f46778662e8fc1d8ae7a4
#
_entry.id   0b2bcee1409f46778662e8fc1d8ae7a4
#
_cell.length_a   1.000
_cell.length_b   1.000
_cell.length_c   1.000
_cell.angle_alpha   90.00
_cell.angle_beta   90.00
_cell.angle_gamma   90.00
#
_symmetry.space_group_name_H-M   'P 1'
#
loop_
_entity.id
_entity.type
_entity.pdbx_description
1 polymer ?
#
loop_
_entity_poly.entity_id
_entity_poly.type
_entity_poly.pdbx_seq_one_letter_code
_entity_poly.pdbx_strand_id
1 'polypeptide(L)'
;GYVVCGILDEHIPGGTTYKGVKVLGTLGNLEYILPENKLDEIAITLSLKDYDYLEGVVDICEKSGVHTKFIPDYSSLIPSRPYTEDLMGLPVINIRYVPLTNTGNMVIKRAMDIVGSIFGIIITSPIMLISAILVKLSSPGPVIFKQERVGLHNKPFYMYKFRSMAMQTAAEEKKGWTVRNDPRVTGIGKVLRRTSIDELPQLFNILKGDMSLVGPRPERPQFVEKFKEEIPRYMVKHQVRPGLTGWAQVNGLRGDSSIKKRIEYDIYYIENWTIGFDIKIILMTFFTGFINKNAY
;
A
#
# COMPACT_ATOMS: atom_id res chain seq x y z
N GLY A 1 -11.85 5.83 -31.96
CA GLY A 1 -10.91 6.72 -31.25
C GLY A 1 -11.34 8.18 -31.44
N TYR A 2 -10.84 9.08 -30.61
CA TYR A 2 -11.10 10.52 -30.76
C TYR A 2 -10.17 11.12 -31.80
N VAL A 3 -10.69 12.09 -32.56
CA VAL A 3 -9.89 12.96 -33.42
C VAL A 3 -9.93 14.35 -32.82
N VAL A 4 -8.77 14.86 -32.44
CA VAL A 4 -8.66 16.20 -31.85
C VAL A 4 -8.66 17.22 -33.00
N CYS A 5 -9.73 18.01 -33.10
CA CYS A 5 -9.88 19.01 -34.15
C CYS A 5 -9.09 20.29 -33.90
N GLY A 6 -8.90 20.67 -32.63
CA GLY A 6 -8.17 21.87 -32.27
C GLY A 6 -7.99 22.01 -30.74
N ILE A 7 -7.18 22.98 -30.34
CA ILE A 7 -6.90 23.33 -28.96
C ILE A 7 -7.15 24.83 -28.78
N LEU A 8 -7.71 25.20 -27.63
CA LEU A 8 -7.72 26.58 -27.13
C LEU A 8 -6.78 26.67 -25.95
N ASP A 9 -5.90 27.67 -25.92
CA ASP A 9 -4.89 27.85 -24.89
C ASP A 9 -4.57 29.34 -24.70
N GLU A 10 -4.44 29.76 -23.43
CA GLU A 10 -4.15 31.16 -23.10
C GLU A 10 -2.69 31.54 -23.31
N HIS A 11 -1.80 30.56 -23.32
CA HIS A 11 -0.34 30.77 -23.34
C HIS A 11 0.28 30.48 -24.71
N ILE A 12 -0.41 29.74 -25.56
CA ILE A 12 0.09 29.34 -26.89
C ILE A 12 -0.59 30.21 -27.95
N PRO A 13 0.16 30.94 -28.79
CA PRO A 13 -0.44 31.78 -29.85
C PRO A 13 -1.30 31.00 -30.83
N GLY A 14 -2.48 31.54 -31.16
CA GLY A 14 -3.35 30.98 -32.15
C GLY A 14 -2.66 30.82 -33.52
N GLY A 15 -3.04 29.77 -34.26
CA GLY A 15 -2.43 29.44 -35.56
C GLY A 15 -1.18 28.58 -35.46
N THR A 16 -0.62 28.37 -34.28
CA THR A 16 0.51 27.44 -34.07
C THR A 16 0.04 25.99 -33.96
N THR A 17 0.97 25.03 -33.99
CA THR A 17 0.66 23.62 -33.88
C THR A 17 1.34 23.05 -32.64
N TYR A 18 0.55 22.43 -31.75
CA TYR A 18 1.06 21.74 -30.57
C TYR A 18 0.84 20.21 -30.72
N LYS A 19 1.92 19.44 -30.71
CA LYS A 19 1.89 17.98 -30.90
C LYS A 19 1.07 17.51 -32.11
N GLY A 20 1.12 18.25 -33.21
CA GLY A 20 0.39 17.94 -34.43
C GLY A 20 -1.08 18.43 -34.47
N VAL A 21 -1.55 19.10 -33.42
CA VAL A 21 -2.90 19.67 -33.36
C VAL A 21 -2.80 21.19 -33.42
N LYS A 22 -3.70 21.80 -34.20
CA LYS A 22 -3.75 23.25 -34.42
C LYS A 22 -4.30 23.96 -33.18
N VAL A 23 -3.62 25.04 -32.73
CA VAL A 23 -4.16 25.96 -31.73
C VAL A 23 -5.08 26.95 -32.44
N LEU A 24 -6.36 26.92 -32.12
CA LEU A 24 -7.40 27.73 -32.77
C LEU A 24 -7.48 29.14 -32.21
N GLY A 25 -7.09 29.34 -30.96
CA GLY A 25 -7.10 30.61 -30.27
C GLY A 25 -7.07 30.48 -28.75
N THR A 26 -7.53 31.52 -28.06
CA THR A 26 -7.66 31.57 -26.60
C THR A 26 -9.07 31.21 -26.14
N LEU A 27 -9.30 31.06 -24.84
CA LEU A 27 -10.63 30.83 -24.25
C LEU A 27 -11.60 31.97 -24.61
N GLY A 28 -11.12 33.21 -24.72
CA GLY A 28 -11.92 34.35 -25.16
C GLY A 28 -12.48 34.20 -26.59
N ASN A 29 -11.92 33.32 -27.41
CA ASN A 29 -12.43 33.06 -28.76
C ASN A 29 -13.46 31.90 -28.80
N LEU A 30 -13.74 31.23 -27.69
CA LEU A 30 -14.55 30.03 -27.62
C LEU A 30 -15.94 30.25 -28.20
N GLU A 31 -16.58 31.34 -27.87
CA GLU A 31 -17.93 31.71 -28.35
C GLU A 31 -18.02 31.83 -29.87
N TYR A 32 -16.94 32.28 -30.54
CA TYR A 32 -16.88 32.41 -32.01
C TYR A 32 -16.45 31.11 -32.68
N ILE A 33 -15.64 30.31 -32.05
CA ILE A 33 -15.07 29.08 -32.62
C ILE A 33 -16.09 27.91 -32.60
N LEU A 34 -16.93 27.83 -31.58
CA LEU A 34 -17.88 26.73 -31.43
C LEU A 34 -18.90 26.65 -32.58
N PRO A 35 -19.55 27.75 -33.04
CA PRO A 35 -20.49 27.68 -34.12
C PRO A 35 -19.87 27.31 -35.48
N GLU A 36 -18.60 27.65 -35.68
CA GLU A 36 -17.88 27.40 -36.93
C GLU A 36 -17.40 25.95 -37.08
N ASN A 37 -17.30 25.22 -35.97
CA ASN A 37 -16.77 23.86 -35.95
C ASN A 37 -17.88 22.87 -35.58
N LYS A 38 -18.07 21.84 -36.40
CA LYS A 38 -18.94 20.69 -36.05
C LYS A 38 -18.21 19.76 -35.12
N LEU A 39 -18.42 19.94 -33.81
CA LEU A 39 -17.78 19.16 -32.76
C LEU A 39 -18.78 18.19 -32.14
N ASP A 40 -18.36 16.97 -31.92
CA ASP A 40 -19.13 15.98 -31.17
C ASP A 40 -18.95 16.16 -29.67
N GLU A 41 -17.76 16.62 -29.23
CA GLU A 41 -17.39 16.68 -27.83
C GLU A 41 -16.36 17.80 -27.53
N ILE A 42 -16.52 18.42 -26.39
CA ILE A 42 -15.57 19.40 -25.82
C ILE A 42 -14.99 18.83 -24.54
N ALA A 43 -13.66 18.87 -24.42
CA ALA A 43 -12.97 18.50 -23.18
C ALA A 43 -12.31 19.74 -22.56
N ILE A 44 -12.78 20.16 -21.40
CA ILE A 44 -12.22 21.28 -20.63
C ILE A 44 -11.09 20.72 -19.76
N THR A 45 -9.86 21.23 -19.93
CA THR A 45 -8.65 20.78 -19.24
C THR A 45 -7.89 21.92 -18.56
N LEU A 46 -8.63 22.86 -17.98
CA LEU A 46 -8.04 24.02 -17.32
C LEU A 46 -7.10 23.63 -16.19
N SER A 47 -6.00 24.35 -16.06
CA SER A 47 -5.11 24.22 -14.89
C SER A 47 -5.82 24.70 -13.63
N LEU A 48 -5.40 24.21 -12.44
CA LEU A 48 -5.98 24.66 -11.16
C LEU A 48 -5.91 26.18 -10.95
N LYS A 49 -4.95 26.84 -11.57
CA LYS A 49 -4.78 28.29 -11.49
C LYS A 49 -5.83 29.06 -12.30
N ASP A 50 -6.39 28.41 -13.31
CA ASP A 50 -7.31 29.00 -14.27
C ASP A 50 -8.76 28.61 -13.99
N TYR A 51 -9.06 28.01 -12.83
CA TYR A 51 -10.40 27.59 -12.44
C TYR A 51 -11.38 28.74 -12.28
N ASP A 52 -10.91 29.96 -12.10
CA ASP A 52 -11.76 31.17 -12.09
C ASP A 52 -12.48 31.39 -13.44
N TYR A 53 -11.92 30.87 -14.54
CA TYR A 53 -12.54 30.92 -15.87
C TYR A 53 -13.52 29.75 -16.11
N LEU A 54 -13.54 28.72 -15.25
CA LEU A 54 -14.27 27.48 -15.49
C LEU A 54 -15.77 27.70 -15.68
N GLU A 55 -16.39 28.53 -14.82
CA GLU A 55 -17.82 28.83 -14.86
C GLU A 55 -18.21 29.46 -16.22
N GLY A 56 -17.46 30.47 -16.68
CA GLY A 56 -17.69 31.11 -17.96
C GLY A 56 -17.51 30.19 -19.16
N VAL A 57 -16.48 29.32 -19.11
CA VAL A 57 -16.22 28.33 -20.17
C VAL A 57 -17.35 27.30 -20.24
N VAL A 58 -17.80 26.79 -19.09
CA VAL A 58 -18.90 25.83 -19.00
C VAL A 58 -20.19 26.46 -19.55
N ASP A 59 -20.51 27.71 -19.17
CA ASP A 59 -21.71 28.40 -19.65
C ASP A 59 -21.74 28.55 -21.17
N ILE A 60 -20.62 28.88 -21.80
CA ILE A 60 -20.48 28.97 -23.25
C ILE A 60 -20.63 27.57 -23.89
N CYS A 61 -20.01 26.56 -23.32
CA CYS A 61 -20.11 25.20 -23.84
C CYS A 61 -21.56 24.65 -23.76
N GLU A 62 -22.23 24.85 -22.63
CA GLU A 62 -23.63 24.46 -22.42
C GLU A 62 -24.56 25.13 -23.44
N LYS A 63 -24.37 26.45 -23.72
CA LYS A 63 -25.13 27.18 -24.74
C LYS A 63 -24.90 26.66 -26.14
N SER A 64 -23.78 26.05 -26.43
CA SER A 64 -23.48 25.46 -27.74
C SER A 64 -24.23 24.15 -28.00
N GLY A 65 -24.72 23.48 -26.96
CA GLY A 65 -25.37 22.17 -27.05
C GLY A 65 -24.41 21.01 -27.38
N VAL A 66 -23.11 21.25 -27.43
CA VAL A 66 -22.07 20.20 -27.64
C VAL A 66 -21.82 19.45 -26.36
N HIS A 67 -21.67 18.13 -26.43
CA HIS A 67 -21.36 17.33 -25.23
C HIS A 67 -20.06 17.76 -24.60
N THR A 68 -20.13 18.24 -23.35
CA THR A 68 -18.98 18.82 -22.63
C THR A 68 -18.53 17.92 -21.52
N LYS A 69 -17.22 17.69 -21.45
CA LYS A 69 -16.54 16.96 -20.36
C LYS A 69 -15.55 17.87 -19.66
N PHE A 70 -15.49 17.75 -18.36
CA PHE A 70 -14.46 18.39 -17.57
C PHE A 70 -13.42 17.36 -17.09
N ILE A 71 -12.15 17.61 -17.38
CA ILE A 71 -11.01 16.80 -16.97
C ILE A 71 -10.19 17.65 -15.99
N PRO A 72 -10.37 17.46 -14.68
CA PRO A 72 -9.70 18.27 -13.69
C PRO A 72 -8.18 18.01 -13.65
N ASP A 73 -7.40 19.07 -13.53
CA ASP A 73 -5.93 18.99 -13.41
C ASP A 73 -5.52 18.68 -11.97
N TYR A 74 -5.59 17.41 -11.60
CA TYR A 74 -5.09 16.94 -10.31
C TYR A 74 -3.86 16.02 -10.43
N SER A 75 -3.37 15.80 -11.65
CA SER A 75 -2.27 14.86 -11.89
C SER A 75 -0.98 15.24 -11.18
N SER A 76 -0.74 16.54 -10.99
CA SER A 76 0.39 17.07 -10.23
C SER A 76 0.26 16.90 -8.72
N LEU A 77 -0.97 16.82 -8.20
CA LEU A 77 -1.27 16.73 -6.77
C LEU A 77 -1.51 15.29 -6.30
N ILE A 78 -2.04 14.45 -7.18
CA ILE A 78 -2.47 13.09 -6.87
C ILE A 78 -1.55 12.09 -7.58
N PRO A 79 -0.49 11.60 -6.92
CA PRO A 79 0.49 10.70 -7.53
C PRO A 79 0.04 9.23 -7.56
N SER A 80 -1.23 8.94 -7.39
CA SER A 80 -1.83 7.61 -7.41
C SER A 80 -2.97 7.55 -8.43
N ARG A 81 -3.62 6.40 -8.56
CA ARG A 81 -4.81 6.27 -9.41
C ARG A 81 -6.05 6.79 -8.68
N PRO A 82 -6.49 8.03 -8.93
CA PRO A 82 -7.71 8.54 -8.34
C PRO A 82 -8.92 7.84 -8.97
N TYR A 83 -10.01 7.80 -8.24
CA TYR A 83 -11.30 7.37 -8.77
C TYR A 83 -12.40 8.30 -8.26
N THR A 84 -13.46 8.42 -9.03
CA THR A 84 -14.61 9.23 -8.68
C THR A 84 -15.70 8.34 -8.11
N GLU A 85 -16.39 8.84 -7.09
CA GLU A 85 -17.61 8.25 -6.54
C GLU A 85 -18.66 9.33 -6.34
N ASP A 86 -19.91 8.95 -6.30
CA ASP A 86 -21.01 9.83 -5.94
C ASP A 86 -21.32 9.66 -4.45
N LEU A 87 -21.26 10.74 -3.70
CA LEU A 87 -21.65 10.80 -2.31
C LEU A 87 -22.93 11.63 -2.17
N MET A 88 -24.07 10.99 -2.27
CA MET A 88 -25.40 11.64 -2.18
C MET A 88 -25.56 12.82 -3.16
N GLY A 89 -25.15 12.65 -4.40
CA GLY A 89 -25.20 13.68 -5.44
C GLY A 89 -23.97 14.59 -5.52
N LEU A 90 -22.98 14.39 -4.64
CA LEU A 90 -21.71 15.14 -4.71
C LEU A 90 -20.64 14.27 -5.37
N PRO A 91 -20.05 14.70 -6.48
CA PRO A 91 -18.93 14.01 -7.09
C PRO A 91 -17.68 14.14 -6.21
N VAL A 92 -17.19 13.02 -5.69
CA VAL A 92 -16.00 12.97 -4.84
C VAL A 92 -14.85 12.33 -5.62
N ILE A 93 -13.70 12.98 -5.62
CA ILE A 93 -12.46 12.43 -6.19
C ILE A 93 -11.62 11.84 -5.07
N ASN A 94 -11.58 10.54 -5.00
CA ASN A 94 -10.71 9.84 -4.06
C ASN A 94 -9.27 9.88 -4.55
N ILE A 95 -8.37 10.34 -3.69
CA ILE A 95 -6.93 10.52 -4.00
C ILE A 95 -6.27 9.18 -4.32
N ARG A 96 -6.78 8.07 -3.76
CA ARG A 96 -6.19 6.75 -3.90
C ARG A 96 -7.26 5.66 -3.92
N TYR A 97 -7.13 4.75 -4.86
CA TYR A 97 -7.90 3.51 -4.85
C TYR A 97 -7.21 2.46 -3.98
N VAL A 98 -7.88 2.02 -2.94
CA VAL A 98 -7.46 0.91 -2.08
C VAL A 98 -8.53 -0.16 -2.11
N PRO A 99 -8.38 -1.26 -2.86
CA PRO A 99 -9.42 -2.28 -2.98
C PRO A 99 -9.92 -2.83 -1.65
N LEU A 100 -9.06 -2.85 -0.62
CA LEU A 100 -9.39 -3.33 0.73
C LEU A 100 -10.19 -2.34 1.59
N THR A 101 -10.56 -1.15 1.10
CA THR A 101 -11.55 -0.29 1.74
C THR A 101 -12.98 -0.70 1.37
N ASN A 102 -13.16 -1.42 0.27
CA ASN A 102 -14.46 -1.98 -0.09
C ASN A 102 -14.86 -3.08 0.91
N THR A 103 -16.07 -2.98 1.47
CA THR A 103 -16.59 -3.89 2.50
C THR A 103 -16.58 -5.35 2.04
N GLY A 104 -16.98 -5.63 0.80
CA GLY A 104 -16.98 -6.99 0.24
C GLY A 104 -15.57 -7.59 0.23
N ASN A 105 -14.59 -6.83 -0.26
CA ASN A 105 -13.18 -7.24 -0.27
C ASN A 105 -12.63 -7.44 1.14
N MET A 106 -12.99 -6.56 2.09
CA MET A 106 -12.58 -6.73 3.50
C MET A 106 -13.13 -8.02 4.11
N VAL A 107 -14.39 -8.35 3.85
CA VAL A 107 -15.01 -9.59 4.37
C VAL A 107 -14.34 -10.82 3.77
N ILE A 108 -14.15 -10.86 2.46
CA ILE A 108 -13.50 -11.98 1.78
C ILE A 108 -12.06 -12.13 2.29
N LYS A 109 -11.30 -11.04 2.35
CA LYS A 109 -9.94 -11.03 2.88
C LYS A 109 -9.89 -11.56 4.32
N ARG A 110 -10.83 -11.13 5.17
CA ARG A 110 -10.91 -11.58 6.56
C ARG A 110 -11.25 -13.06 6.67
N ALA A 111 -12.17 -13.56 5.85
CA ALA A 111 -12.51 -14.98 5.80
C ALA A 111 -11.29 -15.83 5.40
N MET A 112 -10.55 -15.42 4.36
CA MET A 112 -9.29 -16.07 3.96
C MET A 112 -8.25 -16.06 5.09
N ASP A 113 -8.09 -14.96 5.80
CA ASP A 113 -7.16 -14.84 6.92
C ASP A 113 -7.54 -15.78 8.07
N ILE A 114 -8.82 -15.88 8.42
CA ILE A 114 -9.31 -16.79 9.47
C ILE A 114 -9.10 -18.25 9.05
N VAL A 115 -9.59 -18.64 7.88
CA VAL A 115 -9.49 -20.03 7.40
C VAL A 115 -8.02 -20.43 7.27
N GLY A 116 -7.20 -19.59 6.64
CA GLY A 116 -5.78 -19.86 6.46
C GLY A 116 -5.00 -19.90 7.77
N SER A 117 -5.33 -19.04 8.75
CA SER A 117 -4.66 -19.08 10.06
C SER A 117 -5.06 -20.30 10.89
N ILE A 118 -6.33 -20.72 10.88
CA ILE A 118 -6.77 -21.95 11.54
C ILE A 118 -6.05 -23.15 10.93
N PHE A 119 -6.05 -23.27 9.61
CA PHE A 119 -5.36 -24.34 8.90
C PHE A 119 -3.86 -24.34 9.18
N GLY A 120 -3.23 -23.13 9.15
CA GLY A 120 -1.83 -22.97 9.51
C GLY A 120 -1.53 -23.40 10.95
N ILE A 121 -2.36 -23.01 11.94
CA ILE A 121 -2.21 -23.43 13.34
C ILE A 121 -2.32 -24.95 13.47
N ILE A 122 -3.31 -25.59 12.86
CA ILE A 122 -3.51 -27.03 12.95
C ILE A 122 -2.27 -27.77 12.41
N ILE A 123 -1.81 -27.42 11.19
CA ILE A 123 -0.66 -28.08 10.56
C ILE A 123 0.64 -27.84 11.33
N THR A 124 0.84 -26.61 11.80
CA THR A 124 2.12 -26.25 12.48
C THR A 124 2.09 -26.50 13.98
N SER A 125 0.97 -26.92 14.57
CA SER A 125 0.85 -27.17 16.02
C SER A 125 1.89 -28.15 16.59
N PRO A 126 2.25 -29.29 15.95
CA PRO A 126 3.30 -30.15 16.48
C PRO A 126 4.68 -29.44 16.53
N ILE A 127 4.99 -28.68 15.46
CA ILE A 127 6.24 -27.93 15.37
C ILE A 127 6.24 -26.80 16.41
N MET A 128 5.12 -26.12 16.60
CA MET A 128 4.99 -25.07 17.61
C MET A 128 5.16 -25.64 19.04
N LEU A 129 4.59 -26.80 19.33
CA LEU A 129 4.72 -27.44 20.63
C LEU A 129 6.17 -27.83 20.93
N ILE A 130 6.84 -28.48 19.98
CA ILE A 130 8.26 -28.84 20.10
C ILE A 130 9.11 -27.57 20.29
N SER A 131 8.87 -26.54 19.49
CA SER A 131 9.59 -25.27 19.59
C SER A 131 9.38 -24.60 20.95
N ALA A 132 8.16 -24.64 21.48
CA ALA A 132 7.84 -24.11 22.82
C ALA A 132 8.65 -24.81 23.92
N ILE A 133 8.75 -26.14 23.87
CA ILE A 133 9.54 -26.94 24.82
C ILE A 133 11.03 -26.58 24.69
N LEU A 134 11.56 -26.58 23.48
CA LEU A 134 12.98 -26.26 23.23
C LEU A 134 13.36 -24.83 23.69
N VAL A 135 12.51 -23.85 23.43
CA VAL A 135 12.70 -22.46 23.89
C VAL A 135 12.67 -22.40 25.40
N LYS A 136 11.77 -23.13 26.07
CA LYS A 136 11.67 -23.15 27.53
C LYS A 136 12.90 -23.76 28.17
N LEU A 137 13.45 -24.82 27.56
CA LEU A 137 14.67 -25.51 28.05
C LEU A 137 15.96 -24.72 27.74
N SER A 138 15.98 -23.90 26.71
CA SER A 138 17.19 -23.18 26.26
C SER A 138 17.58 -21.99 27.13
N SER A 139 16.63 -21.36 27.78
CA SER A 139 16.89 -20.20 28.65
C SER A 139 15.69 -19.87 29.55
N PRO A 140 15.90 -19.26 30.76
CA PRO A 140 14.81 -18.86 31.63
C PRO A 140 13.97 -17.75 31.02
N GLY A 141 12.63 -17.77 31.32
CA GLY A 141 11.70 -16.74 30.89
C GLY A 141 10.51 -17.25 30.06
N PRO A 142 9.65 -16.37 29.50
CA PRO A 142 8.47 -16.72 28.74
C PRO A 142 8.84 -17.34 27.39
N VAL A 143 8.03 -18.29 26.92
CA VAL A 143 8.19 -18.95 25.59
C VAL A 143 7.88 -17.97 24.46
N ILE A 144 6.84 -17.17 24.64
CA ILE A 144 6.38 -16.19 23.67
C ILE A 144 6.94 -14.81 24.01
N PHE A 145 7.64 -14.24 23.05
CA PHE A 145 8.07 -12.85 23.06
C PHE A 145 6.97 -11.98 22.43
N LYS A 146 6.65 -10.87 23.09
CA LYS A 146 5.66 -9.91 22.64
C LYS A 146 6.36 -8.60 22.31
N GLN A 147 6.16 -8.09 21.10
CA GLN A 147 6.76 -6.82 20.69
C GLN A 147 5.69 -5.90 20.11
N GLU A 148 5.66 -4.68 20.60
CA GLU A 148 4.75 -3.67 20.12
C GLU A 148 5.07 -3.29 18.65
N ARG A 149 4.04 -3.25 17.83
CA ARG A 149 4.08 -2.90 16.41
C ARG A 149 2.89 -2.01 16.06
N VAL A 150 3.04 -1.25 14.97
CA VAL A 150 1.97 -0.42 14.43
C VAL A 150 1.21 -1.22 13.36
N GLY A 151 -0.13 -1.26 13.52
CA GLY A 151 -1.04 -1.99 12.65
C GLY A 151 -1.98 -1.09 11.86
N LEU A 152 -3.14 -1.65 11.53
CA LEU A 152 -4.21 -0.96 10.79
C LEU A 152 -4.62 0.35 11.48
N HIS A 153 -4.77 1.42 10.69
CA HIS A 153 -5.13 2.77 11.16
C HIS A 153 -4.23 3.29 12.29
N ASN A 154 -2.94 2.96 12.21
CA ASN A 154 -1.92 3.35 13.19
C ASN A 154 -2.14 2.81 14.62
N LYS A 155 -3.04 1.84 14.80
CA LYS A 155 -3.30 1.25 16.12
C LYS A 155 -2.15 0.33 16.51
N PRO A 156 -1.56 0.50 17.70
CA PRO A 156 -0.53 -0.40 18.18
C PRO A 156 -1.12 -1.78 18.53
N PHE A 157 -0.34 -2.83 18.34
CA PHE A 157 -0.68 -4.19 18.75
C PHE A 157 0.58 -4.94 19.17
N TYR A 158 0.42 -6.04 19.95
CA TYR A 158 1.53 -6.91 20.34
C TYR A 158 1.68 -8.07 19.37
N MET A 159 2.76 -8.05 18.60
CA MET A 159 3.14 -9.12 17.69
C MET A 159 3.78 -10.27 18.47
N TYR A 160 3.30 -11.50 18.26
CA TYR A 160 3.78 -12.70 18.96
C TYR A 160 4.87 -13.39 18.15
N LYS A 161 5.94 -13.80 18.85
CA LYS A 161 7.02 -14.63 18.30
C LYS A 161 7.50 -15.63 19.35
N PHE A 162 8.11 -16.74 18.93
CA PHE A 162 8.91 -17.51 19.87
C PHE A 162 10.13 -16.71 20.28
N ARG A 163 10.48 -16.78 21.56
CA ARG A 163 11.70 -16.14 22.06
C ARG A 163 12.92 -16.81 21.44
N SER A 164 13.66 -16.05 20.66
CA SER A 164 14.89 -16.48 19.97
C SER A 164 16.16 -15.84 20.55
N MET A 165 16.00 -14.94 21.53
CA MET A 165 17.08 -14.22 22.22
C MET A 165 16.98 -14.38 23.73
N ALA A 166 18.09 -14.24 24.44
CA ALA A 166 18.11 -14.13 25.89
C ALA A 166 17.28 -12.92 26.35
N MET A 167 16.76 -12.99 27.59
CA MET A 167 15.99 -11.88 28.16
C MET A 167 16.83 -10.61 28.19
N GLN A 168 16.23 -9.52 27.77
CA GLN A 168 16.83 -8.19 27.70
C GLN A 168 16.13 -7.24 28.66
N THR A 169 16.86 -6.24 29.11
CA THR A 169 16.26 -5.10 29.79
C THR A 169 15.48 -4.23 28.79
N ALA A 170 14.49 -3.49 29.28
CA ALA A 170 13.70 -2.58 28.42
C ALA A 170 14.59 -1.52 27.72
N ALA A 171 15.74 -1.17 28.29
CA ALA A 171 16.71 -0.25 27.69
C ALA A 171 17.46 -0.89 26.51
N GLU A 172 17.76 -2.17 26.60
CA GLU A 172 18.43 -2.92 25.52
C GLU A 172 17.50 -3.24 24.36
N GLU A 173 16.21 -3.45 24.61
CA GLU A 173 15.21 -3.61 23.56
C GLU A 173 15.05 -2.36 22.69
N LYS A 174 15.26 -1.18 23.26
CA LYS A 174 15.20 0.09 22.51
C LYS A 174 16.43 0.34 21.64
N LYS A 175 17.54 -0.36 21.87
CA LYS A 175 18.80 -0.19 21.13
C LYS A 175 18.76 -0.83 19.73
N GLY A 176 18.06 -0.20 18.79
CA GLY A 176 18.28 -0.44 17.37
C GLY A 176 17.74 -1.75 16.77
N TRP A 177 18.16 -2.01 15.56
CA TRP A 177 17.84 -3.21 14.78
C TRP A 177 18.71 -4.38 15.23
N THR A 178 18.21 -5.60 15.04
CA THR A 178 19.02 -6.81 15.22
C THR A 178 20.08 -6.86 14.13
N VAL A 179 21.34 -6.96 14.51
CA VAL A 179 22.47 -7.06 13.58
C VAL A 179 22.77 -8.53 13.23
N ARG A 180 23.50 -8.73 12.13
CA ARG A 180 23.96 -10.06 11.71
C ARG A 180 24.89 -10.63 12.80
N ASN A 181 24.68 -11.90 13.20
CA ASN A 181 25.41 -12.56 14.30
C ASN A 181 25.27 -11.89 15.67
N ASP A 182 24.07 -11.39 15.99
CA ASP A 182 23.76 -10.81 17.29
C ASP A 182 24.06 -11.81 18.43
N PRO A 183 24.97 -11.49 19.38
CA PRO A 183 25.37 -12.42 20.46
C PRO A 183 24.24 -12.79 21.41
N ARG A 184 23.14 -12.06 21.39
CA ARG A 184 21.96 -12.32 22.22
C ARG A 184 21.12 -13.50 21.73
N VAL A 185 21.34 -13.95 20.49
CA VAL A 185 20.58 -15.06 19.89
C VAL A 185 21.02 -16.38 20.51
N THR A 186 20.05 -17.11 21.07
CA THR A 186 20.30 -18.45 21.64
C THR A 186 20.58 -19.48 20.54
N GLY A 187 21.22 -20.61 20.87
CA GLY A 187 21.49 -21.67 19.91
C GLY A 187 20.22 -22.18 19.22
N ILE A 188 19.15 -22.43 19.98
CA ILE A 188 17.81 -22.77 19.46
C ILE A 188 17.22 -21.59 18.68
N GLY A 189 17.39 -20.37 19.18
CA GLY A 189 16.93 -19.15 18.48
C GLY A 189 17.52 -18.98 17.09
N LYS A 190 18.76 -19.39 16.86
CA LYS A 190 19.40 -19.44 15.54
C LYS A 190 18.64 -20.32 14.56
N VAL A 191 18.26 -21.53 15.00
CA VAL A 191 17.50 -22.49 14.18
C VAL A 191 16.11 -21.92 13.87
N LEU A 192 15.39 -21.47 14.89
CA LEU A 192 14.04 -20.91 14.74
C LEU A 192 14.00 -19.73 13.76
N ARG A 193 14.97 -18.81 13.85
CA ARG A 193 15.07 -17.66 12.94
C ARG A 193 15.42 -18.05 11.51
N ARG A 194 16.37 -18.97 11.35
CA ARG A 194 16.77 -19.48 10.02
C ARG A 194 15.62 -20.15 9.29
N THR A 195 14.74 -20.83 10.02
CA THR A 195 13.57 -21.54 9.48
C THR A 195 12.29 -20.71 9.53
N SER A 196 12.35 -19.47 10.05
CA SER A 196 11.18 -18.61 10.31
C SER A 196 10.11 -19.24 11.21
N ILE A 197 10.43 -20.32 11.94
CA ILE A 197 9.52 -20.96 12.90
C ILE A 197 9.21 -20.02 14.06
N ASP A 198 10.12 -19.10 14.40
CA ASP A 198 9.90 -18.07 15.43
C ASP A 198 8.71 -17.16 15.09
N GLU A 199 8.28 -17.05 13.85
CA GLU A 199 7.17 -16.21 13.43
C GLU A 199 5.80 -16.95 13.43
N LEU A 200 5.76 -18.28 13.62
CA LEU A 200 4.51 -19.04 13.64
C LEU A 200 3.47 -18.56 14.67
N PRO A 201 3.83 -18.08 15.87
CA PRO A 201 2.84 -17.54 16.81
C PRO A 201 2.06 -16.34 16.29
N GLN A 202 2.52 -15.67 15.22
CA GLN A 202 1.75 -14.59 14.56
C GLN A 202 0.45 -15.08 13.94
N LEU A 203 0.30 -16.38 13.66
CA LEU A 203 -0.99 -16.97 13.24
C LEU A 203 -2.11 -16.66 14.27
N PHE A 204 -1.79 -16.57 15.55
CA PHE A 204 -2.76 -16.13 16.58
C PHE A 204 -3.08 -14.64 16.47
N ASN A 205 -2.14 -13.78 16.06
CA ASN A 205 -2.43 -12.38 15.77
C ASN A 205 -3.36 -12.25 14.55
N ILE A 206 -3.18 -13.12 13.54
CA ILE A 206 -4.06 -13.13 12.37
C ILE A 206 -5.47 -13.57 12.77
N LEU A 207 -5.59 -14.64 13.53
CA LEU A 207 -6.88 -15.13 14.02
C LEU A 207 -7.60 -14.08 14.87
N LYS A 208 -6.88 -13.36 15.72
CA LYS A 208 -7.38 -12.25 16.53
C LYS A 208 -7.82 -11.04 15.69
N GLY A 209 -7.20 -10.80 14.53
CA GLY A 209 -7.50 -9.69 13.63
C GLY A 209 -6.52 -8.54 13.69
N ASP A 210 -5.45 -8.65 14.45
CA ASP A 210 -4.37 -7.66 14.51
C ASP A 210 -3.54 -7.67 13.21
N MET A 211 -3.42 -8.86 12.60
CA MET A 211 -2.64 -9.12 11.38
C MET A 211 -3.46 -9.83 10.30
N SER A 212 -2.86 -9.98 9.13
CA SER A 212 -3.33 -10.75 7.98
C SER A 212 -2.26 -11.77 7.56
N LEU A 213 -2.63 -12.79 6.80
CA LEU A 213 -1.67 -13.69 6.16
C LEU A 213 -0.74 -12.92 5.22
N VAL A 214 -1.31 -12.07 4.39
CA VAL A 214 -0.58 -11.26 3.40
C VAL A 214 -0.85 -9.77 3.65
N GLY A 215 0.22 -8.98 3.70
CA GLY A 215 0.16 -7.53 3.91
C GLY A 215 1.54 -6.92 4.09
N PRO A 216 1.63 -5.60 4.24
CA PRO A 216 2.86 -4.90 4.59
C PRO A 216 3.45 -5.39 5.91
N ARG A 217 4.78 -5.49 5.99
CA ARG A 217 5.42 -5.89 7.25
C ARG A 217 5.24 -4.82 8.33
N PRO A 218 4.79 -5.19 9.56
CA PRO A 218 4.61 -4.23 10.64
C PRO A 218 5.96 -3.74 11.20
N GLU A 219 6.05 -2.43 11.46
CA GLU A 219 7.25 -1.82 12.04
C GLU A 219 7.02 -1.38 13.49
N ARG A 220 8.11 -1.19 14.24
CA ARG A 220 8.09 -0.70 15.64
C ARG A 220 7.70 0.78 15.65
N PRO A 221 6.98 1.27 16.68
CA PRO A 221 6.55 2.67 16.74
C PRO A 221 7.67 3.68 16.51
N GLN A 222 8.82 3.46 17.12
CA GLN A 222 9.99 4.34 16.99
C GLN A 222 10.51 4.47 15.55
N PHE A 223 10.36 3.42 14.71
CA PHE A 223 10.76 3.48 13.31
C PHE A 223 9.67 4.11 12.44
N VAL A 224 8.41 3.89 12.80
CA VAL A 224 7.28 4.56 12.11
C VAL A 224 7.41 6.07 12.25
N GLU A 225 7.68 6.58 13.45
CA GLU A 225 7.89 8.02 13.69
C GLU A 225 9.04 8.60 12.87
N LYS A 226 10.14 7.86 12.73
CA LYS A 226 11.25 8.27 11.88
C LYS A 226 10.89 8.25 10.40
N PHE A 227 10.35 7.13 9.91
CA PHE A 227 10.14 6.93 8.49
C PHE A 227 9.00 7.76 7.91
N LYS A 228 7.99 8.14 8.71
CA LYS A 228 6.91 9.00 8.22
C LYS A 228 7.40 10.37 7.77
N GLU A 229 8.46 10.89 8.39
CA GLU A 229 9.07 12.18 8.04
C GLU A 229 10.04 12.05 6.85
N GLU A 230 10.75 10.91 6.75
CA GLU A 230 11.79 10.72 5.74
C GLU A 230 11.25 10.18 4.40
N ILE A 231 10.14 9.43 4.42
CA ILE A 231 9.65 8.70 3.25
C ILE A 231 8.23 9.16 2.88
N PRO A 232 8.08 9.82 1.73
CA PRO A 232 6.75 10.19 1.24
C PRO A 232 5.80 8.99 1.15
N ARG A 233 4.56 9.18 1.56
CA ARG A 233 3.50 8.15 1.55
C ARG A 233 3.75 6.94 2.44
N TYR A 234 4.73 6.99 3.36
CA TYR A 234 5.02 5.88 4.28
C TYR A 234 3.77 5.40 5.03
N MET A 235 2.93 6.32 5.50
CA MET A 235 1.75 6.02 6.31
C MET A 235 0.65 5.27 5.55
N VAL A 236 0.70 5.23 4.21
CA VAL A 236 -0.26 4.49 3.38
C VAL A 236 -0.29 3.00 3.72
N LYS A 237 0.85 2.43 4.12
CA LYS A 237 0.93 1.01 4.51
C LYS A 237 0.02 0.64 5.70
N HIS A 238 -0.39 1.61 6.50
CA HIS A 238 -1.28 1.39 7.64
C HIS A 238 -2.78 1.47 7.28
N GLN A 239 -3.12 1.65 6.01
CA GLN A 239 -4.50 1.56 5.52
C GLN A 239 -5.01 0.12 5.40
N VAL A 240 -4.11 -0.86 5.51
CA VAL A 240 -4.43 -2.29 5.51
C VAL A 240 -3.79 -2.99 6.72
N ARG A 241 -4.30 -4.19 7.07
CA ARG A 241 -3.66 -4.99 8.13
C ARG A 241 -2.26 -5.40 7.73
N PRO A 242 -1.29 -5.34 8.67
CA PRO A 242 0.05 -5.86 8.43
C PRO A 242 0.02 -7.37 8.23
N GLY A 243 0.93 -7.88 7.38
CA GLY A 243 1.00 -9.29 7.00
C GLY A 243 2.09 -10.09 7.70
N LEU A 244 1.85 -11.40 7.82
CA LEU A 244 2.89 -12.39 8.13
C LEU A 244 3.90 -12.47 6.97
N THR A 245 3.40 -12.51 5.74
CA THR A 245 4.17 -12.33 4.51
C THR A 245 3.65 -11.15 3.71
N GLY A 246 4.36 -10.74 2.66
CA GLY A 246 3.95 -9.59 1.83
C GLY A 246 4.76 -9.46 0.55
N TRP A 247 4.28 -8.62 -0.35
CA TRP A 247 4.87 -8.44 -1.67
C TRP A 247 6.34 -8.01 -1.62
N ALA A 248 6.67 -7.06 -0.74
CA ALA A 248 8.07 -6.66 -0.51
C ALA A 248 8.93 -7.85 -0.02
N GLN A 249 8.39 -8.66 0.88
CA GLN A 249 9.11 -9.76 1.51
C GLN A 249 9.45 -10.88 0.51
N VAL A 250 8.50 -11.28 -0.36
CA VAL A 250 8.73 -12.34 -1.36
C VAL A 250 9.64 -11.88 -2.51
N ASN A 251 9.79 -10.56 -2.69
CA ASN A 251 10.76 -9.97 -3.62
C ASN A 251 12.13 -9.66 -2.98
N GLY A 252 12.44 -10.25 -1.82
CA GLY A 252 13.74 -10.15 -1.18
C GLY A 252 13.99 -8.86 -0.39
N LEU A 253 12.99 -7.99 -0.25
CA LEU A 253 13.11 -6.73 0.48
C LEU A 253 12.86 -6.96 1.98
N ARG A 254 13.81 -7.62 2.65
CA ARG A 254 13.82 -7.91 4.10
C ARG A 254 15.09 -7.35 4.75
N GLY A 255 15.10 -7.23 6.08
CA GLY A 255 16.28 -6.84 6.86
C GLY A 255 16.84 -5.48 6.43
N ASP A 256 18.12 -5.42 6.06
CA ASP A 256 18.87 -4.20 5.72
C ASP A 256 18.59 -3.67 4.29
N SER A 257 17.54 -4.16 3.62
CA SER A 257 17.16 -3.65 2.31
C SER A 257 16.61 -2.22 2.39
N SER A 258 16.68 -1.49 1.26
CA SER A 258 16.15 -0.12 1.16
C SER A 258 14.70 -0.02 1.64
N ILE A 259 14.47 0.77 2.70
CA ILE A 259 13.14 1.03 3.24
C ILE A 259 12.25 1.69 2.18
N LYS A 260 12.80 2.63 1.40
CA LYS A 260 12.07 3.30 0.32
C LYS A 260 11.51 2.30 -0.71
N LYS A 261 12.36 1.37 -1.20
CA LYS A 261 11.91 0.32 -2.13
C LYS A 261 10.87 -0.60 -1.48
N ARG A 262 11.03 -0.93 -0.19
CA ARG A 262 10.05 -1.73 0.53
C ARG A 262 8.68 -1.06 0.54
N ILE A 263 8.63 0.24 0.81
CA ILE A 263 7.39 1.02 0.83
C ILE A 263 6.76 1.09 -0.55
N GLU A 264 7.53 1.23 -1.63
CA GLU A 264 7.02 1.19 -3.00
C GLU A 264 6.30 -0.14 -3.31
N TYR A 265 6.88 -1.28 -2.88
CA TYR A 265 6.26 -2.59 -3.03
C TYR A 265 5.04 -2.79 -2.13
N ASP A 266 5.08 -2.28 -0.91
CA ASP A 266 3.95 -2.32 0.02
C ASP A 266 2.77 -1.49 -0.54
N ILE A 267 3.03 -0.29 -1.09
CA ILE A 267 2.01 0.55 -1.73
C ILE A 267 1.46 -0.14 -2.98
N TYR A 268 2.33 -0.73 -3.81
CA TYR A 268 1.88 -1.47 -4.98
C TYR A 268 0.90 -2.59 -4.60
N TYR A 269 1.20 -3.36 -3.56
CA TYR A 269 0.29 -4.37 -3.04
C TYR A 269 -1.06 -3.78 -2.62
N ILE A 270 -1.05 -2.68 -1.89
CA ILE A 270 -2.25 -2.02 -1.37
C ILE A 270 -3.16 -1.53 -2.51
N GLU A 271 -2.57 -0.92 -3.54
CA GLU A 271 -3.30 -0.33 -4.67
C GLU A 271 -3.77 -1.37 -5.69
N ASN A 272 -3.14 -2.56 -5.74
CA ASN A 272 -3.45 -3.60 -6.73
C ASN A 272 -3.92 -4.91 -6.08
N TRP A 273 -4.42 -4.85 -4.85
CA TRP A 273 -4.86 -6.04 -4.14
C TRP A 273 -5.97 -6.77 -4.90
N THR A 274 -5.83 -8.08 -5.01
CA THR A 274 -6.84 -9.04 -5.44
C THR A 274 -6.65 -10.33 -4.66
N ILE A 275 -7.67 -11.19 -4.61
CA ILE A 275 -7.56 -12.55 -4.02
C ILE A 275 -6.44 -13.35 -4.69
N GLY A 276 -6.38 -13.30 -6.03
CA GLY A 276 -5.33 -14.00 -6.79
C GLY A 276 -3.93 -13.48 -6.46
N PHE A 277 -3.79 -12.19 -6.13
CA PHE A 277 -2.51 -11.63 -5.73
C PHE A 277 -2.08 -12.14 -4.35
N ASP A 278 -3.00 -12.27 -3.40
CA ASP A 278 -2.71 -12.89 -2.10
C ASP A 278 -2.27 -14.35 -2.26
N ILE A 279 -3.00 -15.14 -3.05
CA ILE A 279 -2.64 -16.54 -3.32
C ILE A 279 -1.25 -16.63 -3.96
N LYS A 280 -0.94 -15.76 -4.92
CA LYS A 280 0.39 -15.69 -5.55
C LYS A 280 1.48 -15.42 -4.51
N ILE A 281 1.27 -14.46 -3.61
CA ILE A 281 2.25 -14.11 -2.57
C ILE A 281 2.44 -15.28 -1.60
N ILE A 282 1.35 -15.97 -1.19
CA ILE A 282 1.42 -17.14 -0.33
C ILE A 282 2.25 -18.24 -1.00
N LEU A 283 1.97 -18.58 -2.26
CA LEU A 283 2.73 -19.57 -3.02
C LEU A 283 4.20 -19.17 -3.13
N MET A 284 4.50 -17.92 -3.49
CA MET A 284 5.88 -17.43 -3.55
C MET A 284 6.57 -17.52 -2.20
N THR A 285 5.87 -17.32 -1.08
CA THR A 285 6.45 -17.44 0.27
C THR A 285 6.96 -18.85 0.53
N PHE A 286 6.22 -19.88 0.13
CA PHE A 286 6.69 -21.26 0.25
C PHE A 286 7.94 -21.52 -0.60
N PHE A 287 7.94 -21.09 -1.86
CA PHE A 287 9.09 -21.31 -2.76
C PHE A 287 10.31 -20.49 -2.35
N THR A 288 10.14 -19.21 -1.99
CA THR A 288 11.27 -18.36 -1.58
C THR A 288 11.77 -18.69 -0.18
N GLY A 289 10.91 -19.20 0.71
CA GLY A 289 11.31 -19.68 2.05
C GLY A 289 12.33 -20.81 2.01
N PHE A 290 12.25 -21.69 1.00
CA PHE A 290 13.21 -22.79 0.80
C PHE A 290 14.52 -22.34 0.11
N ILE A 291 14.54 -21.22 -0.60
CA ILE A 291 15.66 -20.80 -1.47
C ILE A 291 16.42 -19.60 -0.90
N ASN A 292 15.89 -18.88 0.09
CA ASN A 292 16.46 -17.62 0.55
C ASN A 292 17.75 -17.79 1.36
N LYS A 293 18.90 -17.43 0.72
CA LYS A 293 20.21 -17.25 1.36
C LYS A 293 20.29 -16.05 2.34
N ASN A 294 19.25 -15.23 2.45
CA ASN A 294 19.19 -14.00 3.26
C ASN A 294 18.33 -14.13 4.53
N ALA A 295 17.99 -15.34 4.99
CA ALA A 295 17.47 -15.54 6.34
C ALA A 295 18.64 -15.43 7.32
N TYR A 296 18.60 -14.41 8.19
CA TYR A 296 19.62 -14.14 9.21
C TYR A 296 19.69 -15.24 10.28
#